data_18fa0deb57eabf80edb001ddfa4e5079
#
_entry.id   18fa0deb57eabf80edb001ddfa4e5079
#
_cell.length_a   1.000
_cell.length_b   1.000
_cell.length_c   1.000
_cell.angle_alpha   90.00
_cell.angle_beta   90.00
_cell.angle_gamma   90.00
#
_symmetry.space_group_name_H-M   'P 1'
#
loop_
_entity.id
_entity.type
_entity.pdbx_description
1 polymer ?
#
loop_
_entity_poly.entity_id
_entity_poly.type
_entity_poly.pdbx_seq_one_letter_code
_entity_poly.pdbx_strand_id
1 'polypeptide(L)'
;FTGWSAKNGHWQFPSENDGTFVYRQSWHDAGPKFLLGMLIYPEQPAMKDGRDVLDRLASHPRVAKFICKKLIRRFISDTPKQALIDSAATIFRANWQAPDQIERVMRHILNSDDFINSFGQKNRRPFDAAVAAMRALGGDWTLRPDHSRSNDFMWLYGFTGHAPYNWPAPNGYPDTGLAWSGSNSFAMTWRVLGWLTETRDGEVPLHPIVDTTRANVPVANWTANNLVTWWCTRLLGYQPQAARKQALVAFMAQNGDPNTYVIADTNTWQGSDLKRHYNHERLRSLVALILMTPEFMSR
;
A
#
# COMPACT_ATOMS: atom_id res chain seq x y z
N PHE A 1 -23.13 8.92 21.76
CA PHE A 1 -21.77 8.72 22.30
C PHE A 1 -21.33 9.78 23.31
N THR A 2 -22.23 10.62 23.79
CA THR A 2 -21.91 11.55 24.89
C THR A 2 -21.37 10.79 26.09
N GLY A 3 -20.39 11.35 26.80
CA GLY A 3 -19.70 10.65 27.89
C GLY A 3 -18.54 9.74 27.45
N TRP A 4 -18.45 9.36 26.17
CA TRP A 4 -17.30 8.63 25.60
C TRP A 4 -16.18 9.60 25.32
N SER A 5 -15.01 9.38 25.87
CA SER A 5 -13.87 10.29 25.76
C SER A 5 -12.54 9.51 25.78
N ALA A 6 -11.46 10.23 25.58
CA ALA A 6 -10.11 9.75 25.82
C ALA A 6 -9.49 10.51 27.01
N LYS A 7 -8.60 9.89 27.72
CA LYS A 7 -7.75 10.54 28.73
C LYS A 7 -6.68 11.36 28.03
N ASN A 8 -6.95 12.63 27.79
CA ASN A 8 -6.13 13.53 26.99
C ASN A 8 -5.65 14.78 27.74
N GLY A 9 -5.60 14.74 29.08
CA GLY A 9 -5.21 15.87 29.90
C GLY A 9 -6.26 16.98 29.97
N HIS A 10 -7.56 16.64 29.86
CA HIS A 10 -8.64 17.61 29.99
C HIS A 10 -8.51 18.40 31.32
N TRP A 11 -8.82 19.71 31.32
CA TRP A 11 -8.62 20.59 32.45
C TRP A 11 -9.24 20.12 33.79
N GLN A 12 -10.34 19.33 33.72
CA GLN A 12 -10.93 18.70 34.90
C GLN A 12 -10.17 17.44 35.37
N PHE A 13 -9.35 16.85 34.53
CA PHE A 13 -8.63 15.60 34.76
C PHE A 13 -7.20 15.68 34.17
N PRO A 14 -6.39 16.65 34.63
CA PRO A 14 -5.09 16.93 33.98
C PRO A 14 -4.08 15.79 34.13
N SER A 15 -4.22 14.93 35.14
CA SER A 15 -3.37 13.76 35.35
C SER A 15 -3.71 12.56 34.45
N GLU A 16 -4.87 12.57 33.80
CA GLU A 16 -5.33 11.53 32.91
C GLU A 16 -4.89 11.87 31.47
N ASN A 17 -3.68 11.49 31.06
CA ASN A 17 -3.12 11.82 29.75
C ASN A 17 -2.34 10.63 29.14
N ASP A 18 -2.98 9.45 29.11
CA ASP A 18 -2.42 8.23 28.53
C ASP A 18 -3.09 7.81 27.21
N GLY A 19 -4.05 8.59 26.72
CA GLY A 19 -4.77 8.36 25.47
C GLY A 19 -5.79 7.22 25.54
N THR A 20 -5.96 6.56 26.70
CA THR A 20 -6.91 5.44 26.84
C THR A 20 -8.35 5.92 26.86
N PHE A 21 -9.27 5.01 26.48
CA PHE A 21 -10.69 5.28 26.51
C PHE A 21 -11.19 5.45 27.95
N VAL A 22 -12.07 6.41 28.16
CA VAL A 22 -12.78 6.63 29.42
C VAL A 22 -14.25 6.96 29.17
N TYR A 23 -15.12 6.43 29.99
CA TYR A 23 -16.54 6.84 30.04
C TYR A 23 -16.79 7.77 31.24
N ARG A 24 -17.40 8.93 30.98
CA ARG A 24 -17.73 9.91 32.04
C ARG A 24 -19.23 10.09 32.10
N GLN A 25 -19.83 9.53 33.15
CA GLN A 25 -21.27 9.56 33.38
C GLN A 25 -21.79 11.01 33.41
N SER A 26 -21.06 11.93 34.04
CA SER A 26 -21.46 13.36 34.14
C SER A 26 -21.46 14.09 32.81
N TRP A 27 -20.83 13.53 31.76
CA TRP A 27 -20.81 14.08 30.41
C TRP A 27 -21.82 13.40 29.50
N HIS A 28 -22.51 12.38 30.01
CA HIS A 28 -23.49 11.66 29.23
C HIS A 28 -24.85 12.37 29.25
N ASP A 29 -25.44 12.54 28.06
CA ASP A 29 -26.82 12.95 27.91
C ASP A 29 -27.75 11.75 28.18
N ALA A 30 -28.48 11.78 29.29
CA ALA A 30 -29.39 10.73 29.70
C ALA A 30 -30.79 10.81 29.07
N GLY A 31 -31.06 11.83 28.22
CA GLY A 31 -32.36 11.99 27.56
C GLY A 31 -32.63 10.92 26.50
N PRO A 32 -33.89 10.80 26.03
CA PRO A 32 -34.25 9.88 24.96
C PRO A 32 -33.63 10.31 23.64
N LYS A 33 -33.23 9.31 22.81
CA LYS A 33 -32.60 9.58 21.51
C LYS A 33 -33.26 8.72 20.41
N PHE A 34 -33.30 9.25 19.20
CA PHE A 34 -33.79 8.52 18.04
C PHE A 34 -32.72 8.48 16.95
N LEU A 35 -32.30 7.28 16.54
CA LEU A 35 -31.25 7.10 15.57
C LEU A 35 -31.52 5.88 14.67
N LEU A 36 -31.42 6.06 13.36
CA LEU A 36 -31.56 4.99 12.36
C LEU A 36 -32.81 4.12 12.55
N GLY A 37 -33.95 4.76 12.90
CA GLY A 37 -35.22 4.08 13.15
C GLY A 37 -35.28 3.32 14.48
N MET A 38 -34.34 3.57 15.40
CA MET A 38 -34.30 2.98 16.74
C MET A 38 -34.50 4.08 17.80
N LEU A 39 -35.42 3.84 18.75
CA LEU A 39 -35.59 4.65 19.94
C LEU A 39 -34.63 4.13 21.03
N ILE A 40 -33.79 5.03 21.54
CA ILE A 40 -32.99 4.79 22.74
C ILE A 40 -33.73 5.42 23.93
N TYR A 41 -34.11 4.60 24.88
CA TYR A 41 -34.83 5.07 26.04
C TYR A 41 -33.95 5.90 26.98
N PRO A 42 -34.53 6.86 27.76
CA PRO A 42 -33.74 7.67 28.67
C PRO A 42 -33.18 6.83 29.83
N GLU A 43 -32.17 7.38 30.49
CA GLU A 43 -31.61 6.84 31.76
C GLU A 43 -31.08 5.40 31.65
N GLN A 44 -30.54 5.00 30.49
CA GLN A 44 -29.96 3.68 30.33
C GLN A 44 -28.67 3.51 31.18
N PRO A 45 -28.28 2.25 31.47
CA PRO A 45 -27.01 1.97 32.13
C PRO A 45 -25.81 2.56 31.36
N ALA A 46 -24.72 2.81 32.08
CA ALA A 46 -23.48 3.36 31.52
C ALA A 46 -23.05 2.68 30.22
N MET A 47 -22.73 3.47 29.23
CA MET A 47 -22.27 3.05 27.88
C MET A 47 -23.32 2.32 27.02
N LYS A 48 -24.50 1.99 27.54
CA LYS A 48 -25.49 1.18 26.82
C LYS A 48 -25.96 1.85 25.52
N ASP A 49 -26.26 3.15 25.55
CA ASP A 49 -26.65 3.92 24.36
C ASP A 49 -25.65 3.76 23.20
N GLY A 50 -24.37 3.90 23.50
CA GLY A 50 -23.31 3.77 22.51
C GLY A 50 -23.20 2.34 21.97
N ARG A 51 -23.35 1.34 22.82
CA ARG A 51 -23.34 -0.08 22.40
C ARG A 51 -24.54 -0.42 21.52
N ASP A 52 -25.74 0.01 21.90
CA ASP A 52 -26.94 -0.19 21.08
C ASP A 52 -26.81 0.46 19.70
N VAL A 53 -26.17 1.62 19.61
CA VAL A 53 -25.87 2.28 18.33
C VAL A 53 -24.88 1.46 17.52
N LEU A 54 -23.81 0.93 18.12
CA LEU A 54 -22.84 0.09 17.42
C LEU A 54 -23.48 -1.20 16.89
N ASP A 55 -24.32 -1.86 17.70
CA ASP A 55 -25.07 -3.05 17.27
C ASP A 55 -26.06 -2.73 16.13
N ARG A 56 -26.72 -1.57 16.22
CA ARG A 56 -27.59 -1.08 15.14
C ARG A 56 -26.83 -0.83 13.85
N LEU A 57 -25.63 -0.26 13.91
CA LEU A 57 -24.77 -0.04 12.75
C LEU A 57 -24.27 -1.37 12.18
N ALA A 58 -23.83 -2.29 13.02
CA ALA A 58 -23.33 -3.61 12.59
C ALA A 58 -24.41 -4.44 11.85
N SER A 59 -25.68 -4.32 12.25
CA SER A 59 -26.79 -5.03 11.63
C SER A 59 -27.47 -4.26 10.48
N HIS A 60 -27.14 -2.98 10.26
CA HIS A 60 -27.91 -2.12 9.35
C HIS A 60 -27.65 -2.43 7.87
N PRO A 61 -28.69 -2.60 7.01
CA PRO A 61 -28.52 -2.98 5.60
C PRO A 61 -27.66 -2.01 4.78
N ARG A 62 -27.80 -0.70 5.00
CA ARG A 62 -27.02 0.30 4.26
C ARG A 62 -25.55 0.30 4.69
N VAL A 63 -25.26 0.04 5.96
CA VAL A 63 -23.88 -0.10 6.45
C VAL A 63 -23.24 -1.32 5.84
N ALA A 64 -23.94 -2.47 5.81
CA ALA A 64 -23.45 -3.68 5.13
C ALA A 64 -23.04 -3.40 3.68
N LYS A 65 -23.93 -2.77 2.90
CA LYS A 65 -23.62 -2.40 1.50
C LYS A 65 -22.45 -1.42 1.40
N PHE A 66 -22.38 -0.44 2.28
CA PHE A 66 -21.31 0.55 2.29
C PHE A 66 -19.94 -0.08 2.57
N ILE A 67 -19.85 -0.91 3.61
CA ILE A 67 -18.61 -1.59 3.99
C ILE A 67 -18.19 -2.58 2.88
N CYS A 68 -19.11 -3.42 2.41
CA CYS A 68 -18.83 -4.38 1.33
C CYS A 68 -18.39 -3.66 0.05
N LYS A 69 -19.03 -2.55 -0.33
CA LYS A 69 -18.60 -1.73 -1.48
C LYS A 69 -17.18 -1.20 -1.30
N LYS A 70 -16.81 -0.74 -0.09
CA LYS A 70 -15.44 -0.28 0.19
C LYS A 70 -14.42 -1.41 0.11
N LEU A 71 -14.74 -2.59 0.66
CA LEU A 71 -13.87 -3.76 0.58
C LEU A 71 -13.67 -4.21 -0.87
N ILE A 72 -14.75 -4.34 -1.65
CA ILE A 72 -14.68 -4.74 -3.06
C ILE A 72 -13.89 -3.68 -3.86
N ARG A 73 -14.13 -2.39 -3.60
CA ARG A 73 -13.35 -1.31 -4.22
C ARG A 73 -11.87 -1.41 -3.87
N ARG A 74 -11.54 -1.74 -2.63
CA ARG A 74 -10.14 -1.88 -2.20
C ARG A 74 -9.43 -3.02 -2.92
N PHE A 75 -10.09 -4.16 -3.11
CA PHE A 75 -9.44 -5.38 -3.56
C PHE A 75 -9.66 -5.73 -5.04
N ILE A 76 -10.76 -5.27 -5.65
CA ILE A 76 -11.14 -5.68 -7.01
C ILE A 76 -11.12 -4.52 -8.00
N SER A 77 -12.05 -3.56 -7.86
CA SER A 77 -12.28 -2.55 -8.90
C SER A 77 -12.75 -1.22 -8.30
N ASP A 78 -12.34 -0.11 -8.92
CA ASP A 78 -12.82 1.23 -8.56
C ASP A 78 -14.33 1.38 -8.79
N THR A 79 -14.91 0.56 -9.68
CA THR A 79 -16.33 0.48 -10.00
C THR A 79 -16.89 -0.92 -9.71
N PRO A 80 -17.13 -1.26 -8.42
CA PRO A 80 -17.63 -2.57 -8.02
C PRO A 80 -18.98 -2.91 -8.65
N LYS A 81 -19.17 -4.16 -9.09
CA LYS A 81 -20.46 -4.64 -9.57
C LYS A 81 -21.49 -4.72 -8.44
N GLN A 82 -22.70 -4.27 -8.70
CA GLN A 82 -23.76 -4.24 -7.69
C GLN A 82 -24.13 -5.63 -7.16
N ALA A 83 -24.12 -6.64 -8.01
CA ALA A 83 -24.42 -8.02 -7.63
C ALA A 83 -23.46 -8.56 -6.55
N LEU A 84 -22.14 -8.29 -6.68
CA LEU A 84 -21.16 -8.69 -5.69
C LEU A 84 -21.31 -7.89 -4.38
N ILE A 85 -21.66 -6.59 -4.47
CA ILE A 85 -21.95 -5.78 -3.28
C ILE A 85 -23.14 -6.38 -2.53
N ASP A 86 -24.21 -6.72 -3.21
CA ASP A 86 -25.45 -7.21 -2.59
C ASP A 86 -25.25 -8.61 -1.96
N SER A 87 -24.55 -9.52 -2.64
CA SER A 87 -24.25 -10.85 -2.10
C SER A 87 -23.32 -10.78 -0.87
N ALA A 88 -22.26 -9.96 -0.92
CA ALA A 88 -21.38 -9.74 0.22
C ALA A 88 -22.12 -9.08 1.39
N ALA A 89 -22.99 -8.11 1.13
CA ALA A 89 -23.80 -7.46 2.16
C ALA A 89 -24.80 -8.41 2.83
N THR A 90 -25.30 -9.43 2.12
CA THR A 90 -26.12 -10.48 2.69
C THR A 90 -25.34 -11.30 3.72
N ILE A 91 -24.10 -11.69 3.39
CA ILE A 91 -23.21 -12.41 4.31
C ILE A 91 -22.86 -11.54 5.52
N PHE A 92 -22.54 -10.27 5.29
CA PHE A 92 -22.24 -9.31 6.36
C PHE A 92 -23.37 -9.25 7.38
N ARG A 93 -24.61 -9.09 6.93
CA ARG A 93 -25.81 -8.99 7.78
C ARG A 93 -26.13 -10.28 8.50
N ALA A 94 -26.04 -11.42 7.81
CA ALA A 94 -26.33 -12.73 8.41
C ALA A 94 -25.37 -13.09 9.56
N ASN A 95 -24.21 -12.47 9.59
CA ASN A 95 -23.14 -12.77 10.55
C ASN A 95 -22.77 -11.57 11.45
N TRP A 96 -23.67 -10.61 11.65
CA TRP A 96 -23.33 -9.35 12.34
C TRP A 96 -22.87 -9.51 13.79
N GLN A 97 -23.21 -10.61 14.46
CA GLN A 97 -22.74 -10.96 15.81
C GLN A 97 -21.57 -11.96 15.82
N ALA A 98 -21.20 -12.49 14.67
CA ALA A 98 -20.12 -13.47 14.58
C ALA A 98 -18.75 -12.77 14.70
N PRO A 99 -17.81 -13.29 15.50
CA PRO A 99 -16.48 -12.70 15.66
C PRO A 99 -15.66 -12.71 14.36
N ASP A 100 -16.00 -13.58 13.43
CA ASP A 100 -15.38 -13.75 12.12
C ASP A 100 -16.18 -13.13 10.95
N GLN A 101 -17.09 -12.21 11.24
CA GLN A 101 -17.96 -11.55 10.25
C GLN A 101 -17.18 -11.03 9.02
N ILE A 102 -16.12 -10.27 9.27
CA ILE A 102 -15.32 -9.67 8.18
C ILE A 102 -14.55 -10.74 7.42
N GLU A 103 -14.04 -11.77 8.07
CA GLU A 103 -13.37 -12.89 7.41
C GLU A 103 -14.30 -13.60 6.43
N ARG A 104 -15.53 -13.89 6.82
CA ARG A 104 -16.55 -14.52 5.94
C ARG A 104 -16.85 -13.66 4.71
N VAL A 105 -16.99 -12.36 4.92
CA VAL A 105 -17.20 -11.40 3.81
C VAL A 105 -15.98 -11.38 2.89
N MET A 106 -14.77 -11.34 3.44
CA MET A 106 -13.54 -11.32 2.65
C MET A 106 -13.33 -12.63 1.89
N ARG A 107 -13.61 -13.79 2.49
CA ARG A 107 -13.58 -15.08 1.77
C ARG A 107 -14.51 -15.08 0.55
N HIS A 108 -15.74 -14.57 0.71
CA HIS A 108 -16.68 -14.46 -0.40
C HIS A 108 -16.17 -13.54 -1.51
N ILE A 109 -15.62 -12.36 -1.15
CA ILE A 109 -15.10 -11.40 -2.12
C ILE A 109 -13.88 -11.97 -2.86
N LEU A 110 -12.91 -12.55 -2.15
CA LEU A 110 -11.66 -13.03 -2.72
C LEU A 110 -11.82 -14.34 -3.53
N ASN A 111 -12.89 -15.11 -3.31
CA ASN A 111 -13.21 -16.28 -4.13
C ASN A 111 -14.19 -15.98 -5.28
N SER A 112 -14.53 -14.72 -5.52
CA SER A 112 -15.42 -14.35 -6.61
C SER A 112 -14.70 -14.32 -7.97
N ASP A 113 -15.44 -14.62 -9.04
CA ASP A 113 -14.94 -14.47 -10.42
C ASP A 113 -14.47 -13.03 -10.70
N ASP A 114 -15.13 -12.04 -10.09
CA ASP A 114 -14.74 -10.64 -10.22
C ASP A 114 -13.33 -10.38 -9.65
N PHE A 115 -12.94 -11.06 -8.58
CA PHE A 115 -11.58 -10.97 -8.04
C PHE A 115 -10.58 -11.69 -8.94
N ILE A 116 -10.87 -12.93 -9.33
CA ILE A 116 -9.99 -13.77 -10.17
C ILE A 116 -9.66 -13.06 -11.49
N ASN A 117 -10.66 -12.38 -12.09
CA ASN A 117 -10.52 -11.70 -13.38
C ASN A 117 -10.07 -10.23 -13.26
N SER A 118 -9.75 -9.73 -12.07
CA SER A 118 -9.38 -8.32 -11.86
C SER A 118 -7.87 -8.04 -11.86
N PHE A 119 -7.04 -9.06 -12.04
CA PHE A 119 -5.60 -8.91 -11.98
C PHE A 119 -5.08 -7.82 -12.95
N GLY A 120 -4.24 -6.92 -12.44
CA GLY A 120 -3.66 -5.84 -13.22
C GLY A 120 -4.61 -4.68 -13.60
N GLN A 121 -5.85 -4.69 -13.14
CA GLN A 121 -6.85 -3.67 -13.51
C GLN A 121 -6.91 -2.48 -12.54
N LYS A 122 -6.31 -2.61 -11.37
CA LYS A 122 -6.37 -1.58 -10.33
C LYS A 122 -5.02 -0.93 -10.09
N ASN A 123 -4.94 0.39 -10.24
CA ASN A 123 -3.72 1.13 -9.96
C ASN A 123 -3.37 1.09 -8.47
N ARG A 124 -2.08 0.88 -8.17
CA ARG A 124 -1.55 1.03 -6.82
C ARG A 124 -1.55 2.51 -6.43
N ARG A 125 -1.98 2.81 -5.22
CA ARG A 125 -1.79 4.13 -4.63
C ARG A 125 -0.32 4.29 -4.23
N PRO A 126 0.18 5.52 -4.05
CA PRO A 126 1.58 5.75 -3.68
C PRO A 126 2.06 4.91 -2.48
N PHE A 127 1.24 4.79 -1.44
CA PHE A 127 1.55 3.94 -0.28
C PHE A 127 1.69 2.47 -0.65
N ASP A 128 0.74 1.96 -1.43
CA ASP A 128 0.75 0.56 -1.86
C ASP A 128 1.97 0.25 -2.74
N ALA A 129 2.37 1.19 -3.61
CA ALA A 129 3.54 1.05 -4.48
C ALA A 129 4.85 1.05 -3.67
N ALA A 130 5.01 2.00 -2.74
CA ALA A 130 6.21 2.11 -1.90
C ALA A 130 6.38 0.87 -1.02
N VAL A 131 5.32 0.42 -0.31
CA VAL A 131 5.38 -0.77 0.55
C VAL A 131 5.61 -2.04 -0.28
N ALA A 132 4.98 -2.17 -1.45
CA ALA A 132 5.21 -3.30 -2.34
C ALA A 132 6.65 -3.35 -2.83
N ALA A 133 7.25 -2.20 -3.18
CA ALA A 133 8.64 -2.10 -3.59
C ALA A 133 9.59 -2.51 -2.45
N MET A 134 9.44 -1.94 -1.25
CA MET A 134 10.26 -2.29 -0.08
C MET A 134 10.23 -3.81 0.18
N ARG A 135 9.06 -4.42 0.14
CA ARG A 135 8.89 -5.87 0.35
C ARG A 135 9.54 -6.71 -0.73
N ALA A 136 9.38 -6.32 -2.00
CA ALA A 136 9.92 -7.07 -3.14
C ALA A 136 11.44 -6.94 -3.26
N LEU A 137 11.99 -5.77 -2.95
CA LEU A 137 13.42 -5.51 -2.97
C LEU A 137 14.16 -6.26 -1.85
N GLY A 138 13.50 -6.49 -0.71
CA GLY A 138 14.14 -7.05 0.47
C GLY A 138 15.05 -6.03 1.18
N GLY A 139 15.78 -6.50 2.19
CA GLY A 139 16.64 -5.66 3.03
C GLY A 139 15.99 -5.33 4.37
N ASP A 140 16.83 -4.93 5.31
CA ASP A 140 16.44 -4.71 6.71
C ASP A 140 16.22 -3.22 7.02
N TRP A 141 16.19 -2.37 5.99
CA TRP A 141 15.99 -0.95 6.20
C TRP A 141 14.57 -0.66 6.69
N THR A 142 14.48 0.03 7.82
CA THR A 142 13.23 0.46 8.43
C THR A 142 13.26 1.95 8.75
N LEU A 143 12.09 2.58 8.75
CA LEU A 143 11.96 3.96 9.19
C LEU A 143 12.28 4.09 10.69
N ARG A 144 13.17 5.00 11.04
CA ARG A 144 13.59 5.27 12.42
C ARG A 144 13.42 6.76 12.74
N PRO A 145 12.95 7.12 13.94
CA PRO A 145 12.95 8.52 14.38
C PRO A 145 14.36 9.12 14.32
N ASP A 146 14.45 10.40 14.01
CA ASP A 146 15.68 11.20 13.98
C ASP A 146 16.82 10.65 13.10
N HIS A 147 16.48 9.79 12.16
CA HIS A 147 17.43 9.22 11.21
C HIS A 147 17.36 9.94 9.86
N SER A 148 18.49 10.41 9.33
CA SER A 148 18.55 11.25 8.12
C SER A 148 17.82 10.61 6.92
N ARG A 149 18.10 9.34 6.62
CA ARG A 149 17.46 8.64 5.48
C ARG A 149 15.96 8.40 5.67
N SER A 150 15.52 8.22 6.91
CA SER A 150 14.09 8.14 7.23
C SER A 150 13.41 9.49 6.99
N ASN A 151 14.06 10.58 7.40
CA ASN A 151 13.55 11.94 7.16
C ASN A 151 13.54 12.28 5.67
N ASP A 152 14.61 11.97 4.93
CA ASP A 152 14.66 12.13 3.46
C ASP A 152 13.52 11.37 2.77
N PHE A 153 13.29 10.11 3.16
CA PHE A 153 12.19 9.30 2.63
C PHE A 153 10.83 9.93 2.93
N MET A 154 10.57 10.28 4.18
CA MET A 154 9.28 10.85 4.58
C MET A 154 9.02 12.19 3.90
N TRP A 155 10.05 13.03 3.76
CA TRP A 155 9.97 14.28 3.02
C TRP A 155 9.62 14.04 1.56
N LEU A 156 10.36 13.18 0.87
CA LEU A 156 10.13 12.86 -0.55
C LEU A 156 8.76 12.21 -0.75
N TYR A 157 8.41 11.26 0.12
CA TYR A 157 7.13 10.56 0.06
C TYR A 157 5.95 11.51 0.27
N GLY A 158 6.10 12.52 1.10
CA GLY A 158 5.07 13.55 1.34
C GLY A 158 4.58 14.22 0.06
N PHE A 159 5.46 14.43 -0.94
CA PHE A 159 5.10 15.03 -2.23
C PHE A 159 4.21 14.13 -3.12
N THR A 160 4.06 12.87 -2.80
CA THR A 160 3.08 12.01 -3.50
C THR A 160 1.63 12.43 -3.22
N GLY A 161 1.41 13.25 -2.19
CA GLY A 161 0.08 13.64 -1.71
C GLY A 161 -0.61 12.58 -0.84
N HIS A 162 0.06 11.49 -0.49
CA HIS A 162 -0.51 10.36 0.27
C HIS A 162 0.20 10.15 1.62
N ALA A 163 0.61 11.22 2.28
CA ALA A 163 1.27 11.12 3.59
C ALA A 163 0.32 10.52 4.63
N PRO A 164 0.72 9.47 5.38
CA PRO A 164 -0.13 8.85 6.39
C PRO A 164 -0.65 9.88 7.40
N TYR A 165 -1.92 9.75 7.77
CA TYR A 165 -2.61 10.61 8.75
C TYR A 165 -2.70 12.11 8.40
N ASN A 166 -2.37 12.51 7.18
CA ASN A 166 -2.33 13.92 6.76
C ASN A 166 -3.52 14.34 5.88
N TRP A 167 -4.58 13.55 5.82
CA TRP A 167 -5.80 13.94 5.09
C TRP A 167 -6.69 14.83 5.96
N PRO A 168 -7.01 16.06 5.52
CA PRO A 168 -7.68 17.04 6.36
C PRO A 168 -9.16 16.73 6.62
N ALA A 169 -9.81 15.99 5.71
CA ALA A 169 -11.24 15.71 5.81
C ALA A 169 -11.52 14.36 6.48
N PRO A 170 -12.64 14.20 7.21
CA PRO A 170 -12.94 12.99 7.97
C PRO A 170 -13.29 11.76 7.10
N ASN A 171 -13.44 11.93 5.79
CA ASN A 171 -13.76 10.87 4.84
C ASN A 171 -12.54 10.01 4.41
N GLY A 172 -11.34 10.36 4.84
CA GLY A 172 -10.10 9.67 4.48
C GLY A 172 -9.67 9.87 3.03
N TYR A 173 -8.49 9.36 2.69
CA TYR A 173 -7.94 9.42 1.35
C TYR A 173 -8.85 8.74 0.31
N PRO A 174 -8.90 9.25 -0.94
CA PRO A 174 -9.67 8.62 -2.01
C PRO A 174 -9.32 7.15 -2.23
N ASP A 175 -10.34 6.30 -2.38
CA ASP A 175 -10.18 4.85 -2.58
C ASP A 175 -9.96 4.47 -4.06
N THR A 176 -10.12 5.41 -4.99
CA THR A 176 -10.07 5.16 -6.44
C THR A 176 -8.69 5.45 -7.00
N GLY A 177 -8.22 4.62 -7.92
CA GLY A 177 -6.92 4.78 -8.59
C GLY A 177 -6.83 6.07 -9.40
N LEU A 178 -7.95 6.53 -9.98
CA LEU A 178 -7.98 7.77 -10.75
C LEU A 178 -7.55 9.00 -9.94
N ALA A 179 -7.87 9.05 -8.65
CA ALA A 179 -7.44 10.16 -7.79
C ALA A 179 -5.92 10.25 -7.63
N TRP A 180 -5.20 9.15 -7.89
CA TRP A 180 -3.74 9.03 -7.77
C TRP A 180 -3.02 8.97 -9.12
N SER A 181 -3.77 9.06 -10.22
CA SER A 181 -3.23 8.97 -11.59
C SER A 181 -2.83 10.33 -12.18
N GLY A 182 -2.84 11.39 -11.38
CA GLY A 182 -2.34 12.70 -11.79
C GLY A 182 -0.82 12.66 -12.03
N SER A 183 -0.34 13.42 -13.01
CA SER A 183 1.07 13.45 -13.42
C SER A 183 2.03 13.72 -12.26
N ASN A 184 1.69 14.63 -11.36
CA ASN A 184 2.51 14.94 -10.20
C ASN A 184 2.59 13.74 -9.23
N SER A 185 1.47 13.12 -8.88
CA SER A 185 1.44 11.97 -7.97
C SER A 185 2.21 10.78 -8.55
N PHE A 186 2.08 10.54 -9.86
CA PHE A 186 2.84 9.51 -10.56
C PHE A 186 4.34 9.79 -10.58
N ALA A 187 4.74 10.99 -10.98
CA ALA A 187 6.14 11.38 -11.03
C ALA A 187 6.82 11.31 -9.64
N MET A 188 6.11 11.77 -8.60
CA MET A 188 6.64 11.70 -7.23
C MET A 188 6.69 10.25 -6.72
N THR A 189 5.73 9.40 -7.07
CA THR A 189 5.80 7.97 -6.75
C THR A 189 6.98 7.31 -7.43
N TRP A 190 7.22 7.56 -8.71
CA TRP A 190 8.40 7.07 -9.42
C TRP A 190 9.70 7.56 -8.78
N ARG A 191 9.76 8.82 -8.37
CA ARG A 191 10.91 9.36 -7.67
C ARG A 191 11.17 8.64 -6.34
N VAL A 192 10.13 8.30 -5.58
CA VAL A 192 10.24 7.46 -4.36
C VAL A 192 10.77 6.07 -4.70
N LEU A 193 10.26 5.43 -5.75
CA LEU A 193 10.71 4.10 -6.17
C LEU A 193 12.18 4.10 -6.61
N GLY A 194 12.61 5.10 -7.38
CA GLY A 194 14.02 5.30 -7.74
C GLY A 194 14.89 5.53 -6.51
N TRP A 195 14.44 6.40 -5.62
CA TRP A 195 15.17 6.68 -4.36
C TRP A 195 15.39 5.40 -3.54
N LEU A 196 14.41 4.51 -3.44
CA LEU A 196 14.54 3.24 -2.73
C LEU A 196 15.62 2.32 -3.33
N THR A 197 15.77 2.34 -4.65
CA THR A 197 16.74 1.46 -5.33
C THR A 197 18.17 2.01 -5.35
N GLU A 198 18.33 3.33 -5.31
CA GLU A 198 19.61 4.00 -5.52
C GLU A 198 20.27 4.50 -4.23
N THR A 199 19.48 4.76 -3.20
CA THR A 199 19.97 5.39 -1.96
C THR A 199 20.77 4.44 -1.09
N ARG A 200 21.76 5.02 -0.42
CA ARG A 200 22.63 4.37 0.57
C ARG A 200 22.53 5.07 1.92
N ASP A 201 22.73 4.30 2.98
CA ASP A 201 22.96 4.80 4.32
C ASP A 201 24.46 4.59 4.63
N GLY A 202 25.25 5.64 4.51
CA GLY A 202 26.71 5.52 4.39
C GLY A 202 27.09 4.72 3.13
N GLU A 203 27.87 3.69 3.30
CA GLU A 203 28.30 2.80 2.22
C GLU A 203 27.30 1.65 1.93
N VAL A 204 26.28 1.46 2.81
CA VAL A 204 25.35 0.34 2.72
C VAL A 204 24.13 0.76 1.90
N PRO A 205 23.79 0.05 0.80
CA PRO A 205 22.54 0.28 0.08
C PRO A 205 21.32 0.00 0.97
N LEU A 206 20.27 0.82 0.88
CA LEU A 206 19.02 0.56 1.61
C LEU A 206 18.42 -0.81 1.24
N HIS A 207 18.56 -1.20 -0.02
CA HIS A 207 18.13 -2.49 -0.53
C HIS A 207 19.29 -3.20 -1.25
N PRO A 208 19.58 -4.47 -0.93
CA PRO A 208 20.77 -5.19 -1.39
C PRO A 208 20.60 -5.75 -2.82
N ILE A 209 20.27 -4.89 -3.80
CA ILE A 209 19.95 -5.29 -5.18
C ILE A 209 21.07 -6.10 -5.82
N VAL A 210 22.31 -5.62 -5.71
CA VAL A 210 23.48 -6.28 -6.32
C VAL A 210 23.75 -7.63 -5.64
N ASP A 211 23.74 -7.68 -4.32
CA ASP A 211 23.99 -8.91 -3.57
C ASP A 211 22.86 -9.94 -3.76
N THR A 212 21.61 -9.43 -3.83
CA THR A 212 20.46 -10.27 -4.18
C THR A 212 20.61 -10.86 -5.59
N THR A 213 21.14 -10.08 -6.53
CA THR A 213 21.40 -10.58 -7.89
C THR A 213 22.50 -11.65 -7.88
N ARG A 214 23.63 -11.41 -7.20
CA ARG A 214 24.73 -12.40 -7.07
C ARG A 214 24.27 -13.70 -6.46
N ALA A 215 23.43 -13.63 -5.44
CA ALA A 215 22.93 -14.81 -4.75
C ALA A 215 22.01 -15.69 -5.61
N ASN A 216 21.40 -15.13 -6.66
CA ASN A 216 20.37 -15.81 -7.45
C ASN A 216 20.72 -16.00 -8.93
N VAL A 217 21.60 -15.19 -9.48
CA VAL A 217 22.06 -15.26 -10.87
C VAL A 217 23.58 -15.38 -10.85
N PRO A 218 24.17 -16.52 -11.26
CA PRO A 218 25.63 -16.63 -11.37
C PRO A 218 26.24 -15.53 -12.22
N VAL A 219 27.34 -14.93 -11.79
CA VAL A 219 27.97 -13.77 -12.47
C VAL A 219 28.30 -14.09 -13.93
N ALA A 220 28.70 -15.33 -14.23
CA ALA A 220 28.92 -15.78 -15.62
C ALA A 220 27.68 -15.67 -16.52
N ASN A 221 26.49 -15.58 -15.91
CA ASN A 221 25.21 -15.48 -16.60
C ASN A 221 24.59 -14.08 -16.51
N TRP A 222 25.37 -13.06 -16.13
CA TRP A 222 24.89 -11.67 -16.06
C TRP A 222 24.76 -11.05 -17.45
N THR A 223 24.00 -11.65 -18.33
CA THR A 223 23.59 -11.06 -19.60
C THR A 223 22.36 -10.17 -19.38
N ALA A 224 22.14 -9.21 -20.27
CA ALA A 224 21.00 -8.29 -20.14
C ALA A 224 19.67 -9.03 -20.10
N ASN A 225 19.48 -10.06 -20.94
CA ASN A 225 18.26 -10.86 -20.94
C ASN A 225 18.06 -11.65 -19.65
N ASN A 226 19.10 -12.23 -19.09
CA ASN A 226 18.99 -13.01 -17.85
C ASN A 226 18.65 -12.10 -16.65
N LEU A 227 19.35 -10.97 -16.53
CA LEU A 227 19.11 -10.01 -15.45
C LEU A 227 17.69 -9.42 -15.50
N VAL A 228 17.24 -8.98 -16.69
CA VAL A 228 15.88 -8.46 -16.87
C VAL A 228 14.84 -9.53 -16.60
N THR A 229 15.03 -10.74 -17.11
CA THR A 229 14.09 -11.86 -16.92
C THR A 229 13.95 -12.20 -15.43
N TRP A 230 15.07 -12.30 -14.72
CA TRP A 230 15.07 -12.63 -13.31
C TRP A 230 14.39 -11.53 -12.47
N TRP A 231 14.76 -10.27 -12.68
CA TRP A 231 14.18 -9.16 -11.92
C TRP A 231 12.69 -8.94 -12.24
N CYS A 232 12.27 -9.11 -13.49
CA CYS A 232 10.84 -9.07 -13.83
C CYS A 232 10.07 -10.19 -13.11
N THR A 233 10.58 -11.42 -13.12
CA THR A 233 9.95 -12.52 -12.41
C THR A 233 9.87 -12.26 -10.90
N ARG A 234 10.95 -11.73 -10.30
CA ARG A 234 10.98 -11.42 -8.87
C ARG A 234 10.00 -10.31 -8.46
N LEU A 235 9.92 -9.23 -9.23
CA LEU A 235 9.13 -8.05 -8.87
C LEU A 235 7.68 -8.12 -9.32
N LEU A 236 7.42 -8.75 -10.46
CA LEU A 236 6.10 -8.82 -11.07
C LEU A 236 5.43 -10.18 -10.89
N GLY A 237 6.20 -11.25 -10.74
CA GLY A 237 5.73 -12.64 -10.77
C GLY A 237 5.57 -13.21 -12.19
N TYR A 238 5.76 -12.39 -13.21
CA TYR A 238 5.63 -12.76 -14.64
C TYR A 238 6.51 -11.86 -15.52
N GLN A 239 6.57 -12.15 -16.81
CA GLN A 239 7.27 -11.29 -17.76
C GLN A 239 6.35 -10.19 -18.30
N PRO A 240 6.79 -8.93 -18.40
CA PRO A 240 6.00 -7.85 -18.98
C PRO A 240 5.78 -8.05 -20.48
N GLN A 241 4.94 -7.21 -21.08
CA GLN A 241 4.73 -7.22 -22.54
C GLN A 241 6.06 -7.17 -23.31
N ALA A 242 6.13 -7.86 -24.45
CA ALA A 242 7.37 -8.05 -25.22
C ALA A 242 8.11 -6.74 -25.53
N ALA A 243 7.39 -5.71 -25.99
CA ALA A 243 7.98 -4.42 -26.30
C ALA A 243 8.64 -3.75 -25.07
N ARG A 244 8.00 -3.86 -23.91
CA ARG A 244 8.53 -3.31 -22.65
C ARG A 244 9.74 -4.12 -22.17
N LYS A 245 9.66 -5.44 -22.23
CA LYS A 245 10.80 -6.30 -21.92
C LYS A 245 12.00 -5.95 -22.80
N GLN A 246 11.78 -5.78 -24.11
CA GLN A 246 12.85 -5.38 -25.04
C GLN A 246 13.47 -4.03 -24.68
N ALA A 247 12.68 -3.04 -24.28
CA ALA A 247 13.18 -1.75 -23.82
C ALA A 247 14.07 -1.87 -22.58
N LEU A 248 13.66 -2.68 -21.59
CA LEU A 248 14.45 -2.95 -20.39
C LEU A 248 15.76 -3.69 -20.73
N VAL A 249 15.69 -4.67 -21.63
CA VAL A 249 16.86 -5.40 -22.12
C VAL A 249 17.83 -4.47 -22.85
N ALA A 250 17.32 -3.61 -23.74
CA ALA A 250 18.14 -2.63 -24.45
C ALA A 250 18.83 -1.65 -23.48
N PHE A 251 18.09 -1.18 -22.47
CA PHE A 251 18.66 -0.35 -21.39
C PHE A 251 19.82 -1.05 -20.68
N MET A 252 19.65 -2.32 -20.34
CA MET A 252 20.66 -3.07 -19.60
C MET A 252 21.84 -3.49 -20.47
N ALA A 253 21.59 -3.87 -21.74
CA ALA A 253 22.62 -4.28 -22.71
C ALA A 253 23.47 -3.11 -23.21
N GLN A 254 22.89 -1.92 -23.29
CA GLN A 254 23.43 -0.71 -23.93
C GLN A 254 23.97 -1.02 -25.34
N ASN A 255 24.83 -1.46 -25.86
CA ASN A 255 25.16 -1.85 -27.21
C ASN A 255 25.83 -3.25 -27.26
N GLY A 256 25.87 -3.95 -26.12
CA GLY A 256 26.32 -5.34 -26.07
C GLY A 256 25.24 -6.28 -26.62
N ASP A 257 25.65 -7.45 -27.07
CA ASP A 257 24.68 -8.51 -27.37
C ASP A 257 23.92 -8.91 -26.09
N PRO A 258 22.59 -8.84 -26.06
CA PRO A 258 21.81 -9.04 -24.85
C PRO A 258 21.83 -10.48 -24.32
N ASN A 259 22.26 -11.44 -25.13
CA ASN A 259 22.27 -12.87 -24.77
C ASN A 259 23.66 -13.39 -24.40
N THR A 260 24.71 -12.81 -25.00
CA THR A 260 26.07 -13.34 -24.90
C THR A 260 27.04 -12.43 -24.17
N TYR A 261 26.79 -11.11 -24.16
CA TYR A 261 27.65 -10.17 -23.46
C TYR A 261 27.41 -10.25 -21.95
N VAL A 262 28.43 -10.71 -21.24
CA VAL A 262 28.41 -10.79 -19.76
C VAL A 262 28.77 -9.42 -19.16
N ILE A 263 27.85 -8.85 -18.42
CA ILE A 263 28.01 -7.56 -17.73
C ILE A 263 28.90 -7.82 -16.50
N ALA A 264 30.03 -7.13 -16.40
CA ALA A 264 30.96 -7.29 -15.32
C ALA A 264 30.36 -6.91 -13.95
N ASP A 265 30.64 -7.73 -12.95
CA ASP A 265 30.25 -7.47 -11.54
C ASP A 265 31.18 -6.45 -10.90
N THR A 266 31.06 -5.21 -11.35
CA THR A 266 31.87 -4.10 -10.85
C THR A 266 31.11 -2.78 -10.99
N ASN A 267 31.45 -1.82 -10.15
CA ASN A 267 31.01 -0.44 -10.25
C ASN A 267 32.19 0.54 -10.49
N THR A 268 33.34 0.00 -10.79
CA THR A 268 34.51 0.82 -11.05
C THR A 268 34.41 1.47 -12.43
N TRP A 269 34.63 2.78 -12.48
CA TRP A 269 34.69 3.50 -13.76
C TRP A 269 35.95 3.09 -14.52
N GLN A 270 35.78 2.66 -15.75
CA GLN A 270 36.87 2.21 -16.60
C GLN A 270 37.05 3.14 -17.79
N GLY A 271 37.74 4.26 -17.59
CA GLY A 271 38.18 5.16 -18.63
C GLY A 271 37.04 5.80 -19.43
N SER A 272 37.22 5.90 -20.74
CA SER A 272 36.28 6.55 -21.69
C SER A 272 35.07 5.68 -22.05
N ASP A 273 34.93 4.47 -21.56
CA ASP A 273 33.81 3.60 -21.86
C ASP A 273 32.57 3.94 -21.05
N LEU A 274 31.90 5.02 -21.43
CA LEU A 274 30.64 5.46 -20.84
C LEU A 274 29.51 4.42 -20.93
N LYS A 275 29.67 3.40 -21.79
CA LYS A 275 28.64 2.38 -22.00
C LYS A 275 28.68 1.25 -21.00
N ARG A 276 29.75 1.12 -20.24
CA ARG A 276 30.00 -0.04 -19.39
C ARG A 276 30.30 0.28 -17.94
N HIS A 277 30.63 1.53 -17.61
CA HIS A 277 30.88 1.88 -16.24
C HIS A 277 29.57 1.93 -15.42
N TYR A 278 29.71 1.88 -14.12
CA TYR A 278 28.58 1.89 -13.21
C TYR A 278 27.56 0.74 -13.43
N ASN A 279 28.05 -0.45 -13.72
CA ASN A 279 27.19 -1.61 -13.93
C ASN A 279 26.23 -1.86 -12.77
N HIS A 280 26.68 -1.69 -11.52
CA HIS A 280 25.82 -1.83 -10.33
C HIS A 280 24.74 -0.73 -10.27
N GLU A 281 25.08 0.50 -10.62
CA GLU A 281 24.12 1.60 -10.66
C GLU A 281 23.10 1.39 -11.79
N ARG A 282 23.56 0.92 -12.94
CA ARG A 282 22.66 0.56 -14.05
C ARG A 282 21.72 -0.60 -13.66
N LEU A 283 22.20 -1.57 -12.91
CA LEU A 283 21.39 -2.65 -12.37
C LEU A 283 20.32 -2.11 -11.37
N ARG A 284 20.67 -1.15 -10.50
CA ARG A 284 19.72 -0.49 -9.60
C ARG A 284 18.68 0.30 -10.38
N SER A 285 19.13 1.05 -11.39
CA SER A 285 18.24 1.81 -12.29
C SER A 285 17.33 0.88 -13.10
N LEU A 286 17.80 -0.30 -13.55
CA LEU A 286 16.95 -1.32 -14.15
C LEU A 286 15.82 -1.73 -13.22
N VAL A 287 16.15 -2.01 -11.97
CA VAL A 287 15.15 -2.38 -10.94
C VAL A 287 14.15 -1.25 -10.73
N ALA A 288 14.61 0.01 -10.63
CA ALA A 288 13.76 1.18 -10.57
C ALA A 288 12.80 1.27 -11.76
N LEU A 289 13.32 1.08 -12.99
CA LEU A 289 12.50 1.09 -14.20
C LEU A 289 11.42 0.01 -14.19
N ILE A 290 11.73 -1.20 -13.70
CA ILE A 290 10.72 -2.27 -13.56
C ILE A 290 9.63 -1.87 -12.56
N LEU A 291 10.01 -1.27 -11.41
CA LEU A 291 9.06 -0.77 -10.41
C LEU A 291 8.17 0.37 -10.94
N MET A 292 8.64 1.11 -11.94
CA MET A 292 7.89 2.20 -12.60
C MET A 292 6.98 1.71 -13.74
N THR A 293 7.05 0.43 -14.11
CA THR A 293 6.21 -0.10 -15.20
C THR A 293 4.73 -0.13 -14.80
N PRO A 294 3.81 -0.04 -15.77
CA PRO A 294 2.38 -0.24 -15.51
C PRO A 294 2.08 -1.59 -14.84
N GLU A 295 2.83 -2.65 -15.16
CA GLU A 295 2.68 -3.98 -14.56
C GLU A 295 2.95 -3.97 -13.05
N PHE A 296 3.95 -3.23 -12.59
CA PHE A 296 4.19 -3.06 -11.15
C PHE A 296 3.22 -2.06 -10.53
N MET A 297 2.90 -0.98 -11.23
CA MET A 297 2.00 0.07 -10.72
C MET A 297 0.52 -0.35 -10.69
N SER A 298 0.18 -1.51 -11.24
CA SER A 298 -1.16 -2.12 -11.15
C SER A 298 -1.13 -3.41 -10.31
N ARG A 299 -2.33 -3.85 -9.89
CA ARG A 299 -2.54 -5.07 -9.09
C ARG A 299 -3.86 -5.72 -9.40
#